data_ff2929f1e6cbed650ad085ee46a016fa
#
_entry.id   ff2929f1e6cbed650ad085ee46a016fa
#
_cell.length_a   1.000
_cell.length_b   1.000
_cell.length_c   1.000
_cell.angle_alpha   90.00
_cell.angle_beta   90.00
_cell.angle_gamma   90.00
#
_symmetry.space_group_name_H-M   'P 1'
#
loop_
_entity.id
_entity.type
_entity.pdbx_description
1 polymer ?
#
loop_
_entity_poly.entity_id
_entity_poly.type
_entity_poly.pdbx_seq_one_letter_code
_entity_poly.pdbx_strand_id
1 'polypeptide(L)'
;CMNMAEGKVQDLRAVVDRTVKEVKITDVHTHLYPAEFGNMLLWGVDELLNYHYLIAETFRYANVDYDAFWKMTKKEQADLIWKTLFLENSPYSESCRGVLTVLNKLGLDPGSRDLDSYRKYFAGKTMEEYIDIVFETAGMKEVVMTNDPFDDQERPLWEKGVKRDGRFLAALRIDPLLIHWEKTWPRLKSWGYNVEQTLTEGTLAE
;
A
#
# COMPACT_ATOMS: atom_id res chain seq x y z
N CYS A 1 47.24 -1.59 20.68
CA CYS A 1 45.86 -1.51 21.18
C CYS A 1 44.83 -0.96 20.15
N MET A 2 45.26 -0.29 19.08
CA MET A 2 44.35 0.26 18.07
C MET A 2 43.76 -0.80 17.10
N ASN A 3 44.51 -1.84 16.77
CA ASN A 3 44.10 -2.84 15.77
C ASN A 3 42.98 -3.81 16.21
N MET A 4 42.80 -4.05 17.51
CA MET A 4 41.74 -4.96 17.98
C MET A 4 40.35 -4.29 17.99
N ALA A 5 40.28 -2.99 18.12
CA ALA A 5 38.99 -2.27 18.10
C ALA A 5 38.43 -2.14 16.66
N GLU A 6 39.29 -1.87 15.68
CA GLU A 6 38.90 -1.79 14.27
C GLU A 6 38.44 -3.14 13.71
N GLY A 7 39.11 -4.23 14.03
CA GLY A 7 38.69 -5.58 13.62
C GLY A 7 37.36 -6.00 14.20
N LYS A 8 37.06 -5.67 15.47
CA LYS A 8 35.76 -5.93 16.09
C LYS A 8 34.63 -5.09 15.51
N VAL A 9 34.89 -3.84 15.12
CA VAL A 9 33.88 -2.95 14.51
C VAL A 9 33.55 -3.41 13.10
N GLN A 10 34.51 -3.86 12.31
CA GLN A 10 34.28 -4.42 10.98
C GLN A 10 33.49 -5.74 11.05
N ASP A 11 33.81 -6.61 12.00
CA ASP A 11 33.08 -7.85 12.24
C ASP A 11 31.63 -7.57 12.66
N LEU A 12 31.41 -6.59 13.56
CA LEU A 12 30.08 -6.22 13.99
C LEU A 12 29.24 -5.67 12.83
N ARG A 13 29.81 -4.81 12.00
CA ARG A 13 29.12 -4.28 10.82
C ARG A 13 28.73 -5.39 9.85
N ALA A 14 29.62 -6.31 9.54
CA ALA A 14 29.34 -7.46 8.68
C ALA A 14 28.25 -8.36 9.25
N VAL A 15 28.22 -8.56 10.56
CA VAL A 15 27.18 -9.33 11.25
C VAL A 15 25.83 -8.61 11.14
N VAL A 16 25.79 -7.30 11.44
CA VAL A 16 24.57 -6.49 11.35
C VAL A 16 24.03 -6.49 9.91
N ASP A 17 24.88 -6.20 8.92
CA ASP A 17 24.49 -6.16 7.51
C ASP A 17 23.91 -7.49 7.04
N ARG A 18 24.52 -8.61 7.41
CA ARG A 18 24.02 -9.94 7.12
C ARG A 18 22.68 -10.20 7.78
N THR A 19 22.58 -9.93 9.09
CA THR A 19 21.34 -10.16 9.86
C THR A 19 20.18 -9.36 9.29
N VAL A 20 20.40 -8.09 8.95
CA VAL A 20 19.36 -7.21 8.35
C VAL A 20 18.91 -7.74 6.99
N LYS A 21 19.83 -8.30 6.18
CA LYS A 21 19.49 -8.88 4.87
C LYS A 21 18.74 -10.22 4.96
N GLU A 22 19.02 -11.01 5.99
CA GLU A 22 18.48 -12.35 6.15
C GLU A 22 17.17 -12.40 6.95
N VAL A 23 16.92 -11.40 7.81
CA VAL A 23 15.71 -11.36 8.63
C VAL A 23 14.46 -11.21 7.76
N LYS A 24 13.47 -12.04 8.01
CA LYS A 24 12.17 -11.92 7.36
C LYS A 24 11.30 -10.94 8.11
N ILE A 25 10.59 -10.11 7.35
CA ILE A 25 9.81 -8.99 7.86
C ILE A 25 8.35 -9.40 8.03
N THR A 26 7.75 -9.06 9.18
CA THR A 26 6.31 -8.92 9.34
C THR A 26 5.96 -7.46 9.10
N ASP A 27 5.31 -7.15 7.99
CA ASP A 27 4.89 -5.78 7.67
C ASP A 27 3.57 -5.48 8.36
N VAL A 28 3.57 -4.49 9.25
CA VAL A 28 2.40 -4.09 10.06
C VAL A 28 1.69 -2.84 9.55
N HIS A 29 2.13 -2.29 8.40
CA HIS A 29 1.49 -1.14 7.76
C HIS A 29 1.63 -1.26 6.24
N THR A 30 0.65 -1.84 5.60
CA THR A 30 0.67 -2.12 4.18
C THR A 30 -0.59 -1.63 3.46
N HIS A 31 -0.45 -1.37 2.16
CA HIS A 31 -1.55 -1.22 1.21
C HIS A 31 -1.65 -2.44 0.28
N LEU A 32 -0.90 -3.51 0.58
CA LEU A 32 -0.98 -4.77 -0.13
C LEU A 32 -2.14 -5.59 0.42
N TYR A 33 -2.98 -6.09 -0.46
CA TYR A 33 -4.09 -6.99 -0.16
C TYR A 33 -3.92 -8.30 -0.91
N PRO A 34 -4.52 -9.41 -0.45
CA PRO A 34 -4.55 -10.65 -1.22
C PRO A 34 -5.32 -10.45 -2.54
N ALA A 35 -5.00 -11.24 -3.55
CA ALA A 35 -5.62 -11.13 -4.88
C ALA A 35 -7.16 -11.23 -4.84
N GLU A 36 -7.69 -11.97 -3.88
CA GLU A 36 -9.13 -12.15 -3.67
C GLU A 36 -9.86 -10.86 -3.26
N PHE A 37 -9.12 -9.86 -2.78
CA PHE A 37 -9.66 -8.53 -2.47
C PHE A 37 -9.79 -7.62 -3.70
N GLY A 38 -9.33 -8.09 -4.87
CA GLY A 38 -9.57 -7.44 -6.15
C GLY A 38 -9.10 -5.99 -6.19
N ASN A 39 -10.04 -5.09 -6.40
CA ASN A 39 -9.75 -3.65 -6.58
C ASN A 39 -9.16 -2.94 -5.35
N MET A 40 -9.15 -3.57 -4.19
CA MET A 40 -8.47 -3.02 -3.01
C MET A 40 -6.94 -3.15 -3.10
N LEU A 41 -6.44 -4.12 -3.88
CA LEU A 41 -5.03 -4.22 -4.20
C LEU A 41 -4.64 -3.12 -5.19
N LEU A 42 -3.64 -2.31 -4.83
CA LEU A 42 -3.04 -1.35 -5.75
C LEU A 42 -2.23 -2.12 -6.80
N TRP A 43 -2.85 -2.35 -7.96
CA TRP A 43 -2.33 -3.19 -9.03
C TRP A 43 -1.88 -2.37 -10.23
N GLY A 44 -0.62 -2.57 -10.61
CA GLY A 44 -0.05 -1.97 -11.81
C GLY A 44 0.59 -0.61 -11.60
N VAL A 45 1.36 -0.17 -12.60
CA VAL A 45 2.10 1.09 -12.52
C VAL A 45 1.18 2.31 -12.48
N ASP A 46 0.01 2.24 -13.13
CA ASP A 46 -0.93 3.35 -13.11
C ASP A 46 -1.52 3.56 -11.71
N GLU A 47 -1.80 2.49 -10.97
CA GLU A 47 -2.24 2.59 -9.57
C GLU A 47 -1.10 3.09 -8.66
N LEU A 48 0.13 2.64 -8.89
CA LEU A 48 1.31 3.13 -8.15
C LEU A 48 1.50 4.64 -8.34
N LEU A 49 1.32 5.16 -9.57
CA LEU A 49 1.43 6.59 -9.87
C LEU A 49 0.25 7.39 -9.32
N ASN A 50 -0.95 6.82 -9.27
CA ASN A 50 -2.14 7.46 -8.71
C ASN A 50 -2.19 7.45 -7.17
N TYR A 51 -1.07 7.17 -6.52
CA TYR A 51 -0.98 7.26 -5.07
C TYR A 51 -1.12 8.72 -4.61
N HIS A 52 -1.89 8.95 -3.56
CA HIS A 52 -2.35 10.29 -3.16
C HIS A 52 -1.22 11.32 -2.94
N TYR A 53 -0.03 10.91 -2.50
CA TYR A 53 1.12 11.82 -2.37
C TYR A 53 1.63 12.31 -3.72
N LEU A 54 1.68 11.46 -4.74
CA LEU A 54 2.08 11.84 -6.09
C LEU A 54 1.03 12.73 -6.76
N ILE A 55 -0.26 12.46 -6.51
CA ILE A 55 -1.35 13.33 -6.97
C ILE A 55 -1.20 14.73 -6.35
N ALA A 56 -1.04 14.81 -5.02
CA ALA A 56 -0.86 16.08 -4.32
C ALA A 56 0.37 16.86 -4.83
N GLU A 57 1.48 16.15 -5.08
CA GLU A 57 2.69 16.75 -5.62
C GLU A 57 2.47 17.23 -7.06
N THR A 58 1.75 16.50 -7.89
CA THR A 58 1.41 16.89 -9.26
C THR A 58 0.65 18.21 -9.29
N PHE A 59 -0.31 18.44 -8.40
CA PHE A 59 -1.04 19.72 -8.31
C PHE A 59 -0.16 20.92 -7.93
N ARG A 60 1.04 20.69 -7.41
CA ARG A 60 1.99 21.77 -7.12
C ARG A 60 2.77 22.22 -8.36
N TYR A 61 2.93 21.35 -9.35
CA TYR A 61 3.74 21.62 -10.54
C TYR A 61 2.92 21.73 -11.81
N ALA A 62 1.85 20.95 -11.95
CA ALA A 62 0.98 20.99 -13.11
C ALA A 62 -0.12 22.06 -12.94
N ASN A 63 -0.30 22.87 -13.99
CA ASN A 63 -1.44 23.76 -14.05
C ASN A 63 -2.65 23.00 -14.64
N VAL A 64 -3.29 22.20 -13.80
CA VAL A 64 -4.48 21.41 -14.13
C VAL A 64 -5.60 21.76 -13.17
N ASP A 65 -6.81 21.92 -13.71
CA ASP A 65 -8.01 22.11 -12.91
C ASP A 65 -8.32 20.85 -12.09
N TYR A 66 -8.70 21.06 -10.82
CA TYR A 66 -8.96 19.96 -9.90
C TYR A 66 -10.08 19.04 -10.39
N ASP A 67 -11.20 19.62 -10.81
CA ASP A 67 -12.35 18.85 -11.27
C ASP A 67 -12.06 18.14 -12.61
N ALA A 68 -11.24 18.76 -13.46
CA ALA A 68 -10.81 18.15 -14.71
C ALA A 68 -9.92 16.92 -14.44
N PHE A 69 -9.01 16.98 -13.47
CA PHE A 69 -8.17 15.85 -13.09
C PHE A 69 -9.00 14.64 -12.62
N TRP A 70 -10.01 14.87 -11.80
CA TRP A 70 -10.85 13.78 -11.28
C TRP A 70 -11.84 13.19 -12.29
N LYS A 71 -12.02 13.84 -13.44
CA LYS A 71 -12.77 13.29 -14.58
C LYS A 71 -11.92 12.42 -15.50
N MET A 72 -10.60 12.48 -15.36
CA MET A 72 -9.68 11.65 -16.13
C MET A 72 -9.79 10.18 -15.72
N THR A 73 -9.51 9.29 -16.65
CA THR A 73 -9.28 7.87 -16.35
C THR A 73 -7.99 7.70 -15.53
N LYS A 74 -7.87 6.59 -14.81
CA LYS A 74 -6.64 6.25 -14.07
C LYS A 74 -5.39 6.32 -14.94
N LYS A 75 -5.50 5.86 -16.19
CA LYS A 75 -4.41 5.93 -17.16
C LYS A 75 -4.02 7.36 -17.49
N GLU A 76 -4.99 8.22 -17.77
CA GLU A 76 -4.74 9.65 -18.09
C GLU A 76 -4.15 10.39 -16.89
N GLN A 77 -4.63 10.09 -15.68
CA GLN A 77 -4.05 10.62 -14.44
C GLN A 77 -2.59 10.18 -14.30
N ALA A 78 -2.29 8.90 -14.50
CA ALA A 78 -0.94 8.35 -14.44
C ALA A 78 -0.02 8.97 -15.51
N ASP A 79 -0.52 9.17 -16.73
CA ASP A 79 0.23 9.82 -17.81
C ASP A 79 0.59 11.27 -17.43
N LEU A 80 -0.34 12.02 -16.85
CA LEU A 80 -0.10 13.38 -16.38
C LEU A 80 0.91 13.42 -15.23
N ILE A 81 0.76 12.55 -14.23
CA ILE A 81 1.67 12.45 -13.09
C ILE A 81 3.08 12.09 -13.57
N TRP A 82 3.20 11.09 -14.43
CA TRP A 82 4.48 10.66 -15.00
C TRP A 82 5.17 11.79 -15.76
N LYS A 83 4.43 12.42 -16.66
CA LYS A 83 4.93 13.58 -17.41
C LYS A 83 5.42 14.69 -16.47
N THR A 84 4.58 15.10 -15.52
CA THR A 84 4.88 16.24 -14.65
C THR A 84 6.04 15.95 -13.71
N LEU A 85 6.02 14.81 -12.99
CA LEU A 85 6.98 14.58 -11.92
C LEU A 85 8.25 13.85 -12.36
N PHE A 86 8.19 13.04 -13.43
CA PHE A 86 9.32 12.19 -13.83
C PHE A 86 9.99 12.60 -15.15
N LEU A 87 9.28 13.35 -16.03
CA LEU A 87 9.84 13.78 -17.30
C LEU A 87 10.20 15.26 -17.30
N GLU A 88 9.32 16.12 -16.79
CA GLU A 88 9.50 17.59 -16.83
C GLU A 88 10.17 18.13 -15.56
N ASN A 89 10.15 17.40 -14.46
CA ASN A 89 10.78 17.75 -13.20
C ASN A 89 11.74 16.66 -12.73
N SER A 90 12.58 16.99 -11.75
CA SER A 90 13.46 16.02 -11.11
C SER A 90 12.71 15.26 -10.01
N PRO A 91 12.63 13.93 -10.07
CA PRO A 91 11.84 13.10 -9.13
C PRO A 91 12.59 12.89 -7.80
N TYR A 92 12.84 13.96 -7.05
CA TYR A 92 13.61 13.92 -5.80
C TYR A 92 12.77 13.71 -4.54
N SER A 93 11.46 13.91 -4.62
CA SER A 93 10.60 13.68 -3.47
C SER A 93 10.68 12.22 -3.02
N GLU A 94 10.36 11.96 -1.77
CA GLU A 94 10.34 10.61 -1.22
C GLU A 94 9.36 9.72 -1.99
N SER A 95 8.19 10.25 -2.33
CA SER A 95 7.18 9.55 -3.12
C SER A 95 7.67 9.18 -4.52
N CYS A 96 8.31 10.12 -5.22
CA CYS A 96 8.90 9.85 -6.54
C CYS A 96 10.04 8.83 -6.45
N ARG A 97 10.93 8.97 -5.46
CA ARG A 97 12.02 8.00 -5.24
C ARG A 97 11.49 6.61 -4.90
N GLY A 98 10.36 6.53 -4.19
CA GLY A 98 9.65 5.28 -3.92
C GLY A 98 9.27 4.56 -5.22
N VAL A 99 8.66 5.27 -6.17
CA VAL A 99 8.33 4.71 -7.49
C VAL A 99 9.57 4.21 -8.23
N LEU A 100 10.62 5.02 -8.29
CA LEU A 100 11.88 4.64 -8.96
C LEU A 100 12.50 3.40 -8.30
N THR A 101 12.43 3.31 -6.97
CA THR A 101 12.92 2.15 -6.23
C THR A 101 12.13 0.90 -6.56
N VAL A 102 10.80 0.99 -6.61
CA VAL A 102 9.93 -0.14 -6.99
C VAL A 102 10.26 -0.61 -8.41
N LEU A 103 10.33 0.30 -9.39
CA LEU A 103 10.69 -0.06 -10.76
C LEU A 103 12.03 -0.78 -10.83
N ASN A 104 13.05 -0.24 -10.19
CA ASN A 104 14.40 -0.84 -10.14
C ASN A 104 14.37 -2.23 -9.51
N LYS A 105 13.69 -2.40 -8.38
CA LYS A 105 13.56 -3.69 -7.69
C LYS A 105 12.82 -4.75 -8.50
N LEU A 106 11.90 -4.34 -9.35
CA LEU A 106 11.21 -5.21 -10.30
C LEU A 106 12.05 -5.51 -11.57
N GLY A 107 13.29 -5.01 -11.64
CA GLY A 107 14.17 -5.21 -12.80
C GLY A 107 13.81 -4.31 -14.01
N LEU A 108 13.00 -3.29 -13.79
CA LEU A 108 12.67 -2.30 -14.79
C LEU A 108 13.66 -1.13 -14.70
N ASP A 109 14.14 -0.65 -15.84
CA ASP A 109 15.08 0.49 -15.90
C ASP A 109 14.33 1.82 -15.77
N PRO A 110 14.41 2.52 -14.62
CA PRO A 110 13.75 3.83 -14.47
C PRO A 110 14.32 4.88 -15.43
N GLY A 111 15.56 4.69 -15.91
CA GLY A 111 16.24 5.59 -16.84
C GLY A 111 15.66 5.54 -18.25
N SER A 112 14.99 4.46 -18.63
CA SER A 112 14.32 4.35 -19.93
C SER A 112 13.16 5.33 -20.08
N ARG A 113 12.54 5.75 -18.96
CA ARG A 113 11.38 6.64 -18.90
C ARG A 113 10.18 6.19 -19.73
N ASP A 114 10.12 4.92 -20.10
CA ASP A 114 9.10 4.32 -20.96
C ASP A 114 7.96 3.73 -20.11
N LEU A 115 6.96 4.57 -19.80
CA LEU A 115 5.80 4.18 -19.01
C LEU A 115 5.02 3.01 -19.64
N ASP A 116 4.96 2.94 -20.96
CA ASP A 116 4.24 1.87 -21.65
C ASP A 116 4.95 0.52 -21.52
N SER A 117 6.28 0.51 -21.44
CA SER A 117 7.03 -0.73 -21.15
C SER A 117 6.74 -1.23 -19.74
N TYR A 118 6.61 -0.32 -18.77
CA TYR A 118 6.24 -0.70 -17.40
C TYR A 118 4.81 -1.25 -17.34
N ARG A 119 3.87 -0.63 -18.04
CA ARG A 119 2.50 -1.16 -18.17
C ARG A 119 2.48 -2.57 -18.74
N LYS A 120 3.29 -2.84 -19.76
CA LYS A 120 3.43 -4.19 -20.35
C LYS A 120 3.97 -5.21 -19.36
N TYR A 121 4.93 -4.82 -18.53
CA TYR A 121 5.45 -5.70 -17.49
C TYR A 121 4.34 -6.17 -16.55
N PHE A 122 3.54 -5.25 -16.03
CA PHE A 122 2.43 -5.59 -15.13
C PHE A 122 1.34 -6.38 -15.85
N ALA A 123 1.00 -6.02 -17.08
CA ALA A 123 0.00 -6.74 -17.89
C ALA A 123 0.40 -8.19 -18.20
N GLY A 124 1.69 -8.50 -18.17
CA GLY A 124 2.21 -9.85 -18.37
C GLY A 124 2.22 -10.73 -17.10
N LYS A 125 1.66 -10.26 -15.99
CA LYS A 125 1.62 -11.00 -14.71
C LYS A 125 0.21 -11.12 -14.18
N THR A 126 -0.02 -12.13 -13.35
CA THR A 126 -1.21 -12.19 -12.50
C THR A 126 -0.99 -11.41 -11.20
N MET A 127 -2.08 -11.12 -10.48
CA MET A 127 -2.00 -10.48 -9.16
C MET A 127 -1.23 -11.36 -8.17
N GLU A 128 -1.45 -12.66 -8.21
CA GLU A 128 -0.78 -13.65 -7.36
C GLU A 128 0.73 -13.67 -7.62
N GLU A 129 1.14 -13.72 -8.89
CA GLU A 129 2.56 -13.65 -9.28
C GLU A 129 3.21 -12.36 -8.80
N TYR A 130 2.51 -11.24 -8.89
CA TYR A 130 3.03 -9.96 -8.41
C TYR A 130 3.16 -9.94 -6.89
N ILE A 131 2.17 -10.44 -6.15
CA ILE A 131 2.23 -10.56 -4.69
C ILE A 131 3.45 -11.39 -4.28
N ASP A 132 3.68 -12.52 -4.92
CA ASP A 132 4.85 -13.37 -4.64
C ASP A 132 6.16 -12.63 -4.89
N ILE A 133 6.28 -11.89 -5.99
CA ILE A 133 7.45 -11.06 -6.30
C ILE A 133 7.67 -9.99 -5.22
N VAL A 134 6.60 -9.33 -4.75
CA VAL A 134 6.70 -8.31 -3.69
C VAL A 134 7.18 -8.94 -2.39
N PHE A 135 6.61 -10.07 -1.98
CA PHE A 135 7.03 -10.79 -0.77
C PHE A 135 8.50 -11.21 -0.83
N GLU A 136 8.93 -11.75 -1.96
CA GLU A 136 10.32 -12.18 -2.14
C GLU A 136 11.28 -10.98 -2.15
N THR A 137 10.97 -9.95 -2.97
CA THR A 137 11.84 -8.77 -3.15
C THR A 137 12.00 -7.97 -1.87
N ALA A 138 10.94 -7.83 -1.09
CA ALA A 138 10.95 -7.12 0.19
C ALA A 138 11.39 -7.99 1.38
N GLY A 139 11.63 -9.28 1.17
CA GLY A 139 12.00 -10.21 2.25
C GLY A 139 10.91 -10.42 3.28
N MET A 140 9.65 -10.28 2.88
CA MET A 140 8.51 -10.40 3.79
C MET A 140 8.16 -11.85 4.08
N LYS A 141 7.79 -12.13 5.32
CA LYS A 141 7.18 -13.38 5.78
C LYS A 141 5.66 -13.28 5.73
N GLU A 142 5.13 -12.20 6.24
CA GLU A 142 3.70 -11.95 6.39
C GLU A 142 3.42 -10.45 6.46
N VAL A 143 2.19 -10.08 6.19
CA VAL A 143 1.69 -8.71 6.33
C VAL A 143 0.47 -8.68 7.23
N VAL A 144 0.35 -7.62 8.01
CA VAL A 144 -0.84 -7.34 8.81
C VAL A 144 -1.63 -6.25 8.10
N MET A 145 -2.77 -6.64 7.55
CA MET A 145 -3.67 -5.70 6.88
C MET A 145 -4.33 -4.77 7.88
N THR A 146 -4.71 -3.59 7.44
CA THR A 146 -5.60 -2.71 8.20
C THR A 146 -7.00 -2.83 7.62
N ASN A 147 -7.85 -3.60 8.28
CA ASN A 147 -9.18 -3.93 7.79
C ASN A 147 -10.24 -3.04 8.43
N ASP A 148 -11.05 -2.38 7.59
CA ASP A 148 -12.15 -1.51 8.02
C ASP A 148 -13.50 -2.20 7.75
N PRO A 149 -14.20 -2.69 8.79
CA PRO A 149 -15.49 -3.35 8.63
C PRO A 149 -16.60 -2.39 8.17
N PHE A 150 -16.34 -1.08 8.21
CA PHE A 150 -17.27 -0.04 7.77
C PHE A 150 -17.02 0.42 6.33
N ASP A 151 -15.97 -0.09 5.67
CA ASP A 151 -15.74 0.13 4.26
C ASP A 151 -16.71 -0.71 3.41
N ASP A 152 -17.42 -0.03 2.50
CA ASP A 152 -18.47 -0.66 1.69
C ASP A 152 -17.92 -1.57 0.56
N GLN A 153 -16.63 -1.48 0.25
CA GLN A 153 -15.96 -2.37 -0.70
C GLN A 153 -15.37 -3.59 0.01
N GLU A 154 -14.83 -3.39 1.20
CA GLU A 154 -14.16 -4.46 1.96
C GLU A 154 -15.14 -5.42 2.64
N ARG A 155 -16.15 -4.88 3.33
CA ARG A 155 -17.11 -5.69 4.10
C ARG A 155 -17.75 -6.84 3.31
N PRO A 156 -18.25 -6.66 2.06
CA PRO A 156 -18.85 -7.75 1.30
C PRO A 156 -17.90 -8.91 1.03
N LEU A 157 -16.59 -8.65 0.98
CA LEU A 157 -15.59 -9.71 0.79
C LEU A 157 -15.49 -10.60 2.02
N TRP A 158 -15.50 -10.00 3.22
CA TRP A 158 -15.52 -10.73 4.48
C TRP A 158 -16.80 -11.54 4.66
N GLU A 159 -17.96 -10.96 4.36
CA GLU A 159 -19.26 -11.63 4.46
C GLU A 159 -19.37 -12.83 3.50
N LYS A 160 -18.74 -12.77 2.34
CA LYS A 160 -18.67 -13.89 1.40
C LYS A 160 -17.75 -15.02 1.84
N GLY A 161 -16.97 -14.81 2.91
CA GLY A 161 -16.02 -15.80 3.40
C GLY A 161 -14.87 -16.04 2.44
N VAL A 162 -14.32 -15.00 1.83
CA VAL A 162 -13.19 -15.09 0.90
C VAL A 162 -12.01 -15.81 1.55
N LYS A 163 -11.54 -16.87 0.91
CA LYS A 163 -10.34 -17.58 1.32
C LYS A 163 -9.14 -16.71 0.98
N ARG A 164 -8.40 -16.27 1.99
CA ARG A 164 -7.19 -15.47 1.81
C ARG A 164 -5.93 -16.33 1.88
N ASP A 165 -4.91 -15.80 1.23
CA ASP A 165 -3.54 -16.26 1.42
C ASP A 165 -3.15 -16.15 2.90
N GLY A 166 -2.59 -17.21 3.47
CA GLY A 166 -2.23 -17.28 4.90
C GLY A 166 -1.13 -16.31 5.32
N ARG A 167 -0.43 -15.68 4.36
CA ARG A 167 0.55 -14.63 4.62
C ARG A 167 -0.09 -13.28 5.00
N PHE A 168 -1.39 -13.13 4.79
CA PHE A 168 -2.15 -11.91 5.10
C PHE A 168 -2.94 -12.08 6.38
N LEU A 169 -2.48 -11.43 7.42
CA LEU A 169 -3.12 -11.41 8.73
C LEU A 169 -4.10 -10.23 8.80
N ALA A 170 -5.26 -10.47 9.40
CA ALA A 170 -6.25 -9.42 9.58
C ALA A 170 -5.97 -8.62 10.85
N ALA A 171 -6.13 -7.29 10.77
CA ALA A 171 -6.21 -6.41 11.94
C ALA A 171 -7.43 -5.52 11.83
N LEU A 172 -8.29 -5.59 12.82
CA LEU A 172 -9.51 -4.81 12.87
C LEU A 172 -9.21 -3.34 13.18
N ARG A 173 -9.66 -2.45 12.30
CA ARG A 173 -9.63 -1.01 12.52
C ARG A 173 -10.84 -0.59 13.34
N ILE A 174 -10.57 -0.04 14.52
CA ILE A 174 -11.64 0.37 15.46
C ILE A 174 -11.88 1.88 15.52
N ASP A 175 -11.14 2.68 14.73
CA ASP A 175 -11.30 4.14 14.71
C ASP A 175 -12.77 4.59 14.50
N PRO A 176 -13.56 3.99 13.58
CA PRO A 176 -14.96 4.40 13.42
C PRO A 176 -15.80 4.22 14.69
N LEU A 177 -15.52 3.19 15.49
CA LEU A 177 -16.19 2.98 16.76
C LEU A 177 -15.83 4.04 17.80
N LEU A 178 -14.55 4.46 17.83
CA LEU A 178 -14.03 5.37 18.84
C LEU A 178 -14.30 6.84 18.51
N ILE A 179 -14.21 7.21 17.22
CA ILE A 179 -14.20 8.61 16.79
C ILE A 179 -15.52 9.01 16.14
N HIS A 180 -16.23 8.08 15.53
CA HIS A 180 -17.42 8.33 14.73
C HIS A 180 -18.65 7.53 15.17
N TRP A 181 -18.82 7.34 16.50
CA TRP A 181 -19.90 6.53 17.05
C TRP A 181 -21.28 6.90 16.51
N GLU A 182 -21.58 8.20 16.38
CA GLU A 182 -22.86 8.70 15.86
C GLU A 182 -23.19 8.17 14.46
N LYS A 183 -22.18 7.95 13.63
CA LYS A 183 -22.35 7.40 12.27
C LYS A 183 -22.27 5.86 12.25
N THR A 184 -21.64 5.28 13.26
CA THR A 184 -21.28 3.88 13.31
C THR A 184 -22.37 3.02 13.95
N TRP A 185 -22.96 3.46 15.06
CA TRP A 185 -23.99 2.67 15.76
C TRP A 185 -25.21 2.32 14.89
N PRO A 186 -25.74 3.18 14.00
CA PRO A 186 -26.85 2.78 13.14
C PRO A 186 -26.48 1.66 12.17
N ARG A 187 -25.24 1.64 11.71
CA ARG A 187 -24.72 0.57 10.85
C ARG A 187 -24.60 -0.75 11.61
N LEU A 188 -24.03 -0.72 12.81
CA LEU A 188 -23.96 -1.89 13.68
C LEU A 188 -25.35 -2.45 13.97
N LYS A 189 -26.30 -1.58 14.29
CA LYS A 189 -27.68 -1.98 14.50
C LYS A 189 -28.31 -2.63 13.26
N SER A 190 -28.03 -2.10 12.07
CA SER A 190 -28.50 -2.68 10.80
C SER A 190 -27.86 -4.04 10.51
N TRP A 191 -26.73 -4.35 11.10
CA TRP A 191 -26.03 -5.66 11.00
C TRP A 191 -26.48 -6.66 12.08
N GLY A 192 -27.43 -6.25 12.95
CA GLY A 192 -28.01 -7.12 13.96
C GLY A 192 -27.41 -7.02 15.35
N TYR A 193 -26.46 -6.10 15.58
CA TYR A 193 -25.94 -5.84 16.92
C TYR A 193 -26.94 -5.07 17.76
N ASN A 194 -27.04 -5.42 19.04
CA ASN A 194 -27.97 -4.75 19.97
C ASN A 194 -27.33 -3.52 20.61
N VAL A 195 -27.09 -2.52 19.79
CA VAL A 195 -26.44 -1.25 20.18
C VAL A 195 -27.41 -0.07 20.08
N GLU A 196 -27.14 0.95 20.87
CA GLU A 196 -27.90 2.21 20.90
C GLU A 196 -26.98 3.42 20.73
N GLN A 197 -27.58 4.60 20.48
CA GLN A 197 -26.82 5.84 20.38
C GLN A 197 -26.04 6.13 21.66
N THR A 198 -26.67 5.87 22.83
CA THR A 198 -26.03 6.05 24.13
C THR A 198 -25.15 4.84 24.44
N LEU A 199 -23.93 5.10 24.88
CA LEU A 199 -22.99 4.06 25.34
C LEU A 199 -23.38 3.53 26.71
N THR A 200 -24.37 2.66 26.76
CA THR A 200 -24.75 1.91 27.96
C THR A 200 -23.85 0.69 28.15
N GLU A 201 -23.89 0.07 29.33
CA GLU A 201 -23.15 -1.21 29.57
C GLU A 201 -23.56 -2.29 28.55
N GLY A 202 -24.85 -2.35 28.17
CA GLY A 202 -25.33 -3.30 27.17
C GLY A 202 -24.76 -3.02 25.79
N THR A 203 -24.70 -1.75 25.37
CA THR A 203 -24.08 -1.33 24.10
C THR A 203 -22.57 -1.62 24.05
N LEU A 204 -21.88 -1.49 25.19
CA LEU A 204 -20.44 -1.76 25.28
C LEU A 204 -20.11 -3.26 25.34
N ALA A 205 -21.07 -4.09 25.67
CA ALA A 205 -20.90 -5.54 25.78
C ALA A 205 -21.05 -6.27 24.43
N GLU A 206 -21.68 -5.64 23.45
CA GLU A 206 -21.83 -6.16 22.08
C GLU A 206 -20.55 -5.95 21.26
#